data_061f1fa73bc968ec983bc5abfd7455b4
#
_entry.id   061f1fa73bc968ec983bc5abfd7455b4
#
_cell.length_a   1.000
_cell.length_b   1.000
_cell.length_c   1.000
_cell.angle_alpha   90.00
_cell.angle_beta   90.00
_cell.angle_gamma   90.00
#
_symmetry.space_group_name_H-M   'P 1'
#
loop_
_entity.id
_entity.type
_entity.pdbx_description
1 polymer ?
#
loop_
_entity_poly.entity_id
_entity_poly.type
_entity_poly.pdbx_seq_one_letter_code
_entity_poly.pdbx_strand_id
1 'polypeptide(L)'
;MVQTETGESPSRNPDEAYARGPTVTAAVIDVHAHVVFEALNGSAGLYGPEAGVDEQGAPFFRIGGYTMKPISYEGTVFTDLDLRISHLDRLGIDIQVLSPNPLTFFHGVEPSVATDFCHQHNQLMADTVAAAPDRLSVWQRCPCKTCLLRAKSCSTQSPH
;
A
#
# COMPACT_ATOMS: atom_id res chain seq x y z
N MET A 1 -18.25 4.53 -78.66
CA MET A 1 -18.58 3.47 -77.70
C MET A 1 -17.57 3.60 -76.55
N VAL A 2 -17.93 4.35 -75.53
CA VAL A 2 -17.03 4.69 -74.42
C VAL A 2 -17.55 3.82 -73.23
N GLN A 3 -16.71 2.90 -72.73
CA GLN A 3 -17.00 2.12 -71.53
C GLN A 3 -16.50 2.92 -70.31
N THR A 4 -17.42 3.24 -69.43
CA THR A 4 -17.14 3.80 -68.15
C THR A 4 -16.95 2.67 -67.14
N GLU A 5 -15.70 2.46 -66.70
CA GLU A 5 -15.42 1.57 -65.58
C GLU A 5 -15.75 2.30 -64.26
N THR A 6 -16.74 1.78 -63.55
CA THR A 6 -17.05 2.22 -62.19
C THR A 6 -16.12 1.47 -61.25
N GLY A 7 -15.09 2.21 -60.77
CA GLY A 7 -14.19 1.73 -59.70
C GLY A 7 -14.92 1.68 -58.37
N GLU A 8 -15.24 0.48 -57.93
CA GLU A 8 -15.77 0.20 -56.60
C GLU A 8 -14.62 0.27 -55.58
N SER A 9 -14.70 1.25 -54.68
CA SER A 9 -13.73 1.43 -53.60
C SER A 9 -13.94 0.31 -52.54
N PRO A 10 -12.91 -0.40 -52.11
CA PRO A 10 -13.09 -1.44 -51.11
C PRO A 10 -13.54 -0.79 -49.77
N SER A 11 -14.71 -1.20 -49.30
CA SER A 11 -15.21 -0.81 -47.99
C SER A 11 -14.26 -1.34 -46.92
N ARG A 12 -13.54 -0.46 -46.24
CA ARG A 12 -12.77 -0.83 -45.03
C ARG A 12 -13.75 -1.16 -43.94
N ASN A 13 -13.67 -2.40 -43.50
CA ASN A 13 -14.39 -2.86 -42.30
C ASN A 13 -13.91 -2.05 -41.09
N PRO A 14 -14.77 -1.28 -40.38
CA PRO A 14 -14.37 -0.49 -39.25
C PRO A 14 -13.85 -1.35 -38.06
N ASP A 15 -14.16 -2.66 -38.03
CA ASP A 15 -13.70 -3.56 -36.98
C ASP A 15 -12.23 -3.99 -37.16
N GLU A 16 -11.62 -3.84 -38.33
CA GLU A 16 -10.20 -4.15 -38.55
C GLU A 16 -9.24 -3.06 -38.03
N ALA A 17 -9.73 -1.86 -37.83
CA ALA A 17 -8.90 -0.76 -37.33
C ALA A 17 -8.63 -0.84 -35.81
N TYR A 18 -9.41 -1.64 -35.07
CA TYR A 18 -9.24 -1.85 -33.62
C TYR A 18 -8.36 -3.10 -33.28
N ALA A 19 -8.00 -3.89 -34.27
CA ALA A 19 -7.18 -5.07 -34.05
C ALA A 19 -5.70 -4.73 -34.23
N ARG A 20 -4.99 -4.64 -33.08
CA ARG A 20 -3.53 -4.60 -32.90
C ARG A 20 -2.89 -3.21 -32.67
N GLY A 21 -3.33 -2.58 -31.60
CA GLY A 21 -2.36 -1.80 -30.82
C GLY A 21 -1.34 -2.77 -30.18
N PRO A 22 -0.12 -2.31 -29.83
CA PRO A 22 0.83 -3.14 -29.10
C PRO A 22 0.12 -3.73 -27.89
N THR A 23 0.28 -5.03 -27.65
CA THR A 23 -0.23 -5.70 -26.45
C THR A 23 0.55 -5.13 -25.28
N VAL A 24 0.09 -4.00 -24.75
CA VAL A 24 0.58 -3.50 -23.47
C VAL A 24 0.04 -4.48 -22.46
N THR A 25 0.90 -5.34 -21.93
CA THR A 25 0.59 -6.12 -20.74
C THR A 25 0.40 -5.08 -19.63
N ALA A 26 -0.85 -4.74 -19.33
CA ALA A 26 -1.17 -3.79 -18.27
C ALA A 26 -0.74 -4.42 -16.95
N ALA A 27 0.11 -3.73 -16.19
CA ALA A 27 0.48 -4.16 -14.84
C ALA A 27 -0.75 -4.16 -13.94
N VAL A 28 -0.92 -5.22 -13.17
CA VAL A 28 -1.96 -5.32 -12.15
C VAL A 28 -1.44 -4.68 -10.87
N ILE A 29 -2.07 -3.61 -10.43
CA ILE A 29 -1.64 -2.84 -9.26
C ILE A 29 -2.74 -2.90 -8.19
N ASP A 30 -2.39 -3.46 -7.03
CA ASP A 30 -3.23 -3.40 -5.84
C ASP A 30 -2.91 -2.11 -5.06
N VAL A 31 -3.89 -1.21 -4.96
CA VAL A 31 -3.72 0.11 -4.32
C VAL A 31 -4.25 0.16 -2.88
N HIS A 32 -4.72 -0.96 -2.34
CA HIS A 32 -5.32 -1.02 -1.00
C HIS A 32 -4.79 -2.20 -0.19
N ALA A 33 -3.60 -2.07 0.36
CA ALA A 33 -3.01 -3.07 1.24
C ALA A 33 -2.46 -2.42 2.52
N HIS A 34 -2.68 -3.11 3.63
CA HIS A 34 -2.16 -2.66 4.93
C HIS A 34 -0.98 -3.51 5.37
N VAL A 35 -0.11 -2.89 6.19
CA VAL A 35 1.02 -3.55 6.84
C VAL A 35 0.95 -3.30 8.34
N VAL A 36 1.42 -4.25 9.12
CA VAL A 36 1.58 -4.18 10.57
C VAL A 36 3.03 -4.47 10.89
N PHE A 37 3.67 -3.60 11.67
CA PHE A 37 5.05 -3.76 12.10
C PHE A 37 5.07 -4.12 13.58
N GLU A 38 5.53 -5.32 13.89
CA GLU A 38 5.70 -5.79 15.28
C GLU A 38 6.70 -4.92 16.05
N ALA A 39 7.71 -4.38 15.35
CA ALA A 39 8.69 -3.44 15.91
C ALA A 39 8.06 -2.16 16.48
N LEU A 40 6.81 -1.85 16.12
CA LEU A 40 6.09 -0.69 16.64
C LEU A 40 5.24 -1.01 17.87
N ASN A 41 5.20 -2.26 18.34
CA ASN A 41 4.45 -2.60 19.54
C ASN A 41 4.96 -1.77 20.74
N GLY A 42 4.02 -1.07 21.39
CA GLY A 42 4.31 -0.20 22.53
C GLY A 42 4.94 1.17 22.18
N SER A 43 5.27 1.44 20.91
CA SER A 43 6.00 2.66 20.51
C SER A 43 5.22 3.95 20.71
N ALA A 44 3.88 3.89 20.79
CA ALA A 44 3.04 5.03 21.17
C ALA A 44 2.49 4.91 22.61
N GLY A 45 3.18 4.16 23.48
CA GLY A 45 2.83 4.00 24.88
C GLY A 45 1.41 3.44 25.06
N LEU A 46 0.57 4.11 25.83
CA LEU A 46 -0.82 3.69 26.10
C LEU A 46 -1.70 3.62 24.84
N TYR A 47 -1.27 4.28 23.75
CA TYR A 47 -2.00 4.24 22.49
C TYR A 47 -1.63 3.04 21.60
N GLY A 48 -0.62 2.26 21.98
CA GLY A 48 -0.20 1.04 21.27
C GLY A 48 0.68 1.32 20.03
N PRO A 49 0.63 0.51 18.96
CA PRO A 49 -0.08 -0.77 18.91
C PRO A 49 0.41 -1.79 19.95
N GLU A 50 -0.43 -2.74 20.30
CA GLU A 50 -0.07 -3.83 21.19
C GLU A 50 -0.65 -5.14 20.66
N ALA A 51 0.17 -6.16 20.57
CA ALA A 51 -0.24 -7.52 20.25
C ALA A 51 0.11 -8.45 21.41
N GLY A 52 -0.73 -9.42 21.69
CA GLY A 52 -0.53 -10.34 22.80
C GLY A 52 -1.57 -11.44 22.85
N VAL A 53 -1.58 -12.12 24.00
CA VAL A 53 -2.54 -13.19 24.33
C VAL A 53 -3.20 -12.79 25.63
N ASP A 54 -4.51 -12.92 25.71
CA ASP A 54 -5.25 -12.61 26.94
C ASP A 54 -5.20 -13.76 27.96
N GLU A 55 -5.84 -13.57 29.12
CA GLU A 55 -5.88 -14.55 30.19
C GLU A 55 -6.54 -15.88 29.81
N GLN A 56 -7.37 -15.89 28.78
CA GLN A 56 -8.04 -17.07 28.23
C GLN A 56 -7.23 -17.73 27.09
N GLY A 57 -6.04 -17.20 26.76
CA GLY A 57 -5.20 -17.72 25.69
C GLY A 57 -5.63 -17.25 24.29
N ALA A 58 -6.54 -16.29 24.17
CA ALA A 58 -6.97 -15.75 22.87
C ALA A 58 -6.04 -14.62 22.42
N PRO A 59 -5.55 -14.64 21.16
CA PRO A 59 -4.71 -13.57 20.63
C PRO A 59 -5.50 -12.28 20.50
N PHE A 60 -4.84 -11.15 20.74
CA PHE A 60 -5.44 -9.84 20.54
C PHE A 60 -4.49 -8.87 19.86
N PHE A 61 -5.08 -7.87 19.18
CA PHE A 61 -4.40 -6.68 18.73
C PHE A 61 -5.15 -5.45 19.23
N ARG A 62 -4.42 -4.53 19.90
CA ARG A 62 -4.99 -3.35 20.55
C ARG A 62 -4.35 -2.07 20.08
N ILE A 63 -5.17 -1.04 19.84
CA ILE A 63 -4.74 0.32 19.57
C ILE A 63 -5.62 1.28 20.38
N GLY A 64 -5.01 1.99 21.32
CA GLY A 64 -5.75 2.83 22.27
C GLY A 64 -6.81 2.04 23.02
N GLY A 65 -8.04 2.51 23.00
CA GLY A 65 -9.19 1.84 23.61
C GLY A 65 -9.84 0.75 22.77
N TYR A 66 -9.34 0.50 21.54
CA TYR A 66 -9.93 -0.48 20.63
C TYR A 66 -9.13 -1.79 20.63
N THR A 67 -9.80 -2.89 20.94
CA THR A 67 -9.20 -4.23 20.96
C THR A 67 -9.95 -5.16 20.02
N MET A 68 -9.21 -5.85 19.17
CA MET A 68 -9.70 -6.89 18.28
C MET A 68 -9.34 -8.27 18.84
N LYS A 69 -10.29 -9.18 18.87
CA LYS A 69 -10.16 -10.58 19.32
C LYS A 69 -11.07 -11.52 18.51
N PRO A 70 -10.70 -12.78 18.30
CA PRO A 70 -9.33 -13.31 18.37
C PRO A 70 -8.59 -12.91 17.10
N ILE A 71 -7.51 -12.15 17.21
CA ILE A 71 -6.74 -11.75 16.03
C ILE A 71 -5.24 -11.77 16.33
N SER A 72 -4.46 -12.40 15.43
CA SER A 72 -3.02 -12.28 15.35
C SER A 72 -2.63 -11.88 13.93
N TYR A 73 -1.70 -10.96 13.83
CA TYR A 73 -1.06 -10.63 12.55
C TYR A 73 0.26 -11.38 12.36
N GLU A 74 0.81 -11.99 13.40
CA GLU A 74 2.04 -12.78 13.37
C GLU A 74 1.95 -13.91 12.34
N GLY A 75 2.98 -14.07 11.52
CA GLY A 75 3.05 -15.09 10.47
C GLY A 75 2.01 -14.94 9.37
N THR A 76 1.51 -13.73 9.13
CA THR A 76 0.57 -13.43 8.06
C THR A 76 1.19 -12.48 7.02
N VAL A 77 0.50 -12.31 5.90
CA VAL A 77 0.89 -11.32 4.87
C VAL A 77 0.96 -9.87 5.38
N PHE A 78 0.45 -9.58 6.58
CA PHE A 78 0.53 -8.26 7.19
C PHE A 78 1.89 -7.98 7.82
N THR A 79 2.61 -9.02 8.29
CA THR A 79 3.88 -8.90 9.01
C THR A 79 5.06 -9.55 8.29
N ASP A 80 4.80 -10.54 7.43
CA ASP A 80 5.80 -11.33 6.73
C ASP A 80 5.89 -10.91 5.25
N LEU A 81 7.06 -10.39 4.85
CA LEU A 81 7.30 -9.89 3.50
C LEU A 81 7.36 -11.03 2.47
N ASP A 82 8.04 -12.14 2.78
CA ASP A 82 8.20 -13.25 1.85
C ASP A 82 6.86 -13.92 1.58
N LEU A 83 6.05 -14.08 2.63
CA LEU A 83 4.69 -14.58 2.53
C LEU A 83 3.82 -13.64 1.69
N ARG A 84 3.97 -12.32 1.87
CA ARG A 84 3.28 -11.30 1.08
C ARG A 84 3.63 -11.41 -0.40
N ILE A 85 4.90 -11.42 -0.76
CA ILE A 85 5.35 -11.52 -2.16
C ILE A 85 4.83 -12.81 -2.79
N SER A 86 4.95 -13.95 -2.10
CA SER A 86 4.40 -15.22 -2.58
C SER A 86 2.87 -15.17 -2.79
N HIS A 87 2.16 -14.38 -1.98
CA HIS A 87 0.73 -14.17 -2.14
C HIS A 87 0.40 -13.33 -3.38
N LEU A 88 1.16 -12.26 -3.63
CA LEU A 88 1.03 -11.43 -4.84
C LEU A 88 1.25 -12.26 -6.10
N ASP A 89 2.28 -13.12 -6.10
CA ASP A 89 2.57 -14.01 -7.24
C ASP A 89 1.39 -14.94 -7.55
N ARG A 90 0.80 -15.53 -6.51
CA ARG A 90 -0.37 -16.42 -6.70
C ARG A 90 -1.61 -15.69 -7.23
N LEU A 91 -1.75 -14.41 -6.91
CA LEU A 91 -2.88 -13.58 -7.37
C LEU A 91 -2.62 -12.90 -8.71
N GLY A 92 -1.40 -12.98 -9.26
CA GLY A 92 -1.01 -12.26 -10.47
C GLY A 92 -0.98 -10.75 -10.29
N ILE A 93 -0.66 -10.26 -9.08
CA ILE A 93 -0.50 -8.85 -8.78
C ILE A 93 0.97 -8.49 -8.99
N ASP A 94 1.23 -7.53 -9.87
CA ASP A 94 2.60 -7.08 -10.19
C ASP A 94 3.15 -6.15 -9.12
N ILE A 95 2.36 -5.16 -8.70
CA ILE A 95 2.76 -4.13 -7.73
C ILE A 95 1.67 -3.99 -6.66
N GLN A 96 2.09 -3.87 -5.41
CA GLN A 96 1.19 -3.54 -4.30
C GLN A 96 1.61 -2.24 -3.63
N VAL A 97 0.64 -1.35 -3.41
CA VAL A 97 0.84 -0.09 -2.69
C VAL A 97 0.45 -0.29 -1.22
N LEU A 98 1.45 -0.26 -0.35
CA LEU A 98 1.26 -0.42 1.08
C LEU A 98 0.77 0.87 1.74
N SER A 99 -0.11 0.72 2.70
CA SER A 99 -0.55 1.80 3.58
C SER A 99 -0.49 1.37 5.05
N PRO A 100 -0.38 2.32 5.98
CA PRO A 100 -0.48 2.03 7.41
C PRO A 100 -1.82 1.39 7.75
N ASN A 101 -1.85 0.56 8.80
CA ASN A 101 -3.12 0.14 9.39
C ASN A 101 -3.93 1.38 9.81
N PRO A 102 -5.19 1.55 9.37
CA PRO A 102 -6.00 2.74 9.63
C PRO A 102 -6.15 3.09 11.11
N LEU A 103 -6.17 2.08 11.98
CA LEU A 103 -6.27 2.27 13.42
C LEU A 103 -5.07 3.02 14.02
N THR A 104 -3.93 3.02 13.31
CA THR A 104 -2.71 3.72 13.77
C THR A 104 -2.63 5.19 13.32
N PHE A 105 -3.65 5.77 12.71
CA PHE A 105 -3.61 7.19 12.28
C PHE A 105 -3.58 8.20 13.43
N PHE A 106 -3.90 7.79 14.64
CA PHE A 106 -3.73 8.58 15.88
C PHE A 106 -4.26 10.03 15.84
N HIS A 107 -5.43 10.25 15.22
CA HIS A 107 -6.02 11.59 15.08
C HIS A 107 -6.29 12.29 16.43
N GLY A 108 -6.50 11.51 17.50
CA GLY A 108 -6.80 12.00 18.85
C GLY A 108 -5.62 11.98 19.83
N VAL A 109 -4.43 11.52 19.39
CA VAL A 109 -3.24 11.35 20.24
C VAL A 109 -2.45 12.65 20.33
N GLU A 110 -1.69 12.81 21.43
CA GLU A 110 -0.77 13.94 21.62
C GLU A 110 0.17 14.09 20.39
N PRO A 111 0.33 15.32 19.83
CA PRO A 111 1.08 15.54 18.62
C PRO A 111 2.53 15.03 18.64
N SER A 112 3.23 15.11 19.76
CA SER A 112 4.60 14.60 19.90
C SER A 112 4.64 13.07 19.70
N VAL A 113 3.78 12.35 20.41
CA VAL A 113 3.68 10.88 20.31
C VAL A 113 3.29 10.45 18.91
N ALA A 114 2.29 11.11 18.29
CA ALA A 114 1.87 10.84 16.94
C ALA A 114 2.98 11.09 15.90
N THR A 115 3.79 12.15 16.11
CA THR A 115 4.92 12.49 15.24
C THR A 115 6.01 11.43 15.33
N ASP A 116 6.43 11.07 16.53
CA ASP A 116 7.49 10.06 16.75
C ASP A 116 7.09 8.71 16.18
N PHE A 117 5.83 8.30 16.40
CA PHE A 117 5.30 7.09 15.80
C PHE A 117 5.30 7.14 14.27
N CYS A 118 4.88 8.27 13.67
CA CYS A 118 4.87 8.44 12.22
C CYS A 118 6.28 8.33 11.63
N HIS A 119 7.29 8.89 12.26
CA HIS A 119 8.67 8.80 11.81
C HIS A 119 9.15 7.34 11.80
N GLN A 120 8.97 6.62 12.92
CA GLN A 120 9.35 5.21 13.01
C GLN A 120 8.59 4.35 11.98
N HIS A 121 7.28 4.57 11.84
CA HIS A 121 6.47 3.83 10.88
C HIS A 121 6.91 4.08 9.45
N ASN A 122 7.15 5.34 9.06
CA ASN A 122 7.58 5.68 7.71
C ASN A 122 8.97 5.12 7.40
N GLN A 123 9.87 5.03 8.38
CA GLN A 123 11.16 4.39 8.18
C GLN A 123 10.98 2.89 7.86
N LEU A 124 10.19 2.17 8.66
CA LEU A 124 9.91 0.75 8.42
C LEU A 124 9.22 0.50 7.07
N MET A 125 8.32 1.41 6.66
CA MET A 125 7.70 1.36 5.32
C MET A 125 8.74 1.51 4.21
N ALA A 126 9.67 2.48 4.35
CA ALA A 126 10.74 2.68 3.39
C ALA A 126 11.67 1.46 3.30
N ASP A 127 12.04 0.89 4.43
CA ASP A 127 12.88 -0.32 4.49
C ASP A 127 12.17 -1.52 3.84
N THR A 128 10.86 -1.66 4.04
CA THR A 128 10.06 -2.72 3.42
C THR A 128 10.02 -2.57 1.89
N VAL A 129 9.82 -1.35 1.38
CA VAL A 129 9.85 -1.09 -0.07
C VAL A 129 11.25 -1.31 -0.63
N ALA A 130 12.30 -0.90 0.08
CA ALA A 130 13.68 -1.11 -0.36
C ALA A 130 14.05 -2.60 -0.46
N ALA A 131 13.41 -3.48 0.32
CA ALA A 131 13.62 -4.92 0.24
C ALA A 131 12.95 -5.58 -1.00
N ALA A 132 11.93 -4.95 -1.60
CA ALA A 132 11.25 -5.45 -2.79
C ALA A 132 10.77 -4.28 -3.70
N PRO A 133 11.69 -3.46 -4.25
CA PRO A 133 11.37 -2.18 -4.90
C PRO A 133 10.56 -2.34 -6.20
N ASP A 134 10.68 -3.49 -6.88
CA ASP A 134 9.95 -3.79 -8.11
C ASP A 134 8.51 -4.29 -7.84
N ARG A 135 8.19 -4.60 -6.59
CA ARG A 135 6.92 -5.23 -6.19
C ARG A 135 6.10 -4.38 -5.24
N LEU A 136 6.74 -3.47 -4.52
CA LEU A 136 6.10 -2.68 -3.48
C LEU A 136 6.28 -1.18 -3.71
N SER A 137 5.22 -0.44 -3.40
CA SER A 137 5.21 1.00 -3.27
C SER A 137 4.52 1.38 -1.95
N VAL A 138 4.52 2.64 -1.57
CA VAL A 138 4.01 3.05 -0.27
C VAL A 138 3.29 4.39 -0.27
N TRP A 139 2.20 4.49 0.51
CA TRP A 139 1.63 5.74 0.97
C TRP A 139 2.23 6.10 2.32
N GLN A 140 3.06 7.14 2.35
CA GLN A 140 3.65 7.62 3.60
C GLN A 140 2.63 8.35 4.47
N ARG A 141 2.83 8.26 5.79
CA ARG A 141 2.02 9.00 6.77
C ARG A 141 2.55 10.42 6.93
N CYS A 142 1.60 11.34 7.07
CA CYS A 142 1.89 12.69 7.54
C CYS A 142 1.14 12.92 8.86
N PRO A 143 1.79 13.38 9.92
CA PRO A 143 1.10 13.72 11.17
C PRO A 143 0.18 14.91 10.92
N CYS A 144 -1.13 14.64 10.78
CA CYS A 144 -2.13 15.60 10.30
C CYS A 144 -2.21 16.94 11.06
N LYS A 145 -1.81 16.96 12.34
CA LYS A 145 -1.82 18.19 13.16
C LYS A 145 -0.62 19.09 12.93
N THR A 146 0.49 18.55 12.42
CA THR A 146 1.75 19.29 12.21
C THR A 146 2.05 19.56 10.75
N CYS A 147 1.29 19.00 9.83
CA CYS A 147 1.53 19.09 8.39
C CYS A 147 1.41 20.51 7.85
N LEU A 148 0.53 21.34 8.41
CA LEU A 148 0.38 22.75 8.02
C LEU A 148 1.59 23.60 8.36
N LEU A 149 2.45 23.16 9.30
CA LEU A 149 3.65 23.87 9.71
C LEU A 149 4.94 23.37 9.07
N ARG A 150 4.96 22.17 8.43
CA ARG A 150 6.15 21.54 7.87
C ARG A 150 6.04 21.04 6.43
N ALA A 151 5.12 21.55 5.64
CA ALA A 151 5.09 21.28 4.19
C ALA A 151 6.41 21.66 3.47
N LYS A 152 7.28 22.45 4.13
CA LYS A 152 8.60 22.84 3.61
C LYS A 152 9.71 21.81 3.83
N SER A 153 9.54 20.80 4.67
CA SER A 153 10.62 19.82 4.97
C SER A 153 10.42 18.45 4.30
N CYS A 154 9.25 18.20 3.72
CA CYS A 154 8.99 16.93 3.03
C CYS A 154 9.36 16.94 1.53
N SER A 155 9.71 18.12 0.98
CA SER A 155 9.97 18.31 -0.44
C SER A 155 11.45 18.17 -0.85
N THR A 156 12.36 17.75 0.03
CA THR A 156 13.81 17.76 -0.26
C THR A 156 14.52 16.41 -0.16
N GLN A 157 13.85 15.31 -0.48
CA GLN A 157 14.55 14.06 -0.77
C GLN A 157 14.04 13.48 -2.10
N SER A 158 14.47 14.10 -3.21
CA SER A 158 14.58 13.38 -4.49
C SER A 158 15.89 12.62 -4.47
N PRO A 159 15.90 11.31 -4.75
CA PRO A 159 17.14 10.59 -4.97
C PRO A 159 17.76 11.04 -6.29
N HIS A 160 19.04 11.30 -6.25
CA HIS A 160 19.91 11.37 -7.43
C HIS A 160 20.21 9.96 -7.93
#